data_50b075457801403e7d948e8f8314a643
#
_entry.id   50b075457801403e7d948e8f8314a643
#
_cell.length_a   1.000
_cell.length_b   1.000
_cell.length_c   1.000
_cell.angle_alpha   90.00
_cell.angle_beta   90.00
_cell.angle_gamma   90.00
#
_symmetry.space_group_name_H-M   'P 1'
#
loop_
_entity.id
_entity.type
_entity.pdbx_description
1 polymer ?
#
loop_
_entity_poly.entity_id
_entity_poly.type
_entity_poly.pdbx_seq_one_letter_code
_entity_poly.pdbx_strand_id
1 'polypeptide(L)'
;MDIIYNNKTYKIPAHFANNIDSKQALDMTTCTNPYSNEQCELPNFAATIYYNIKDAEWAEQYKIMQQGLTWFQKYFTKEYYTLLD
;
A
#
# COMPACT_ATOMS: atom_id res chain seq x y z
N MET A 1 13.03 -4.04 -4.79
CA MET A 1 13.31 -3.61 -3.42
C MET A 1 12.60 -4.52 -2.45
N ASP A 2 13.30 -4.94 -1.42
CA ASP A 2 12.73 -5.81 -0.38
C ASP A 2 12.74 -5.06 0.95
N ILE A 3 11.64 -5.19 1.70
CA ILE A 3 11.52 -4.59 3.03
C ILE A 3 11.21 -5.71 4.02
N ILE A 4 11.93 -5.73 5.14
CA ILE A 4 11.68 -6.68 6.23
C ILE A 4 10.87 -5.96 7.31
N TYR A 5 9.71 -6.52 7.64
CA TYR A 5 8.79 -5.96 8.62
C TYR A 5 8.10 -7.12 9.36
N ASN A 6 8.15 -7.11 10.69
CA ASN A 6 7.57 -8.18 11.52
C ASN A 6 8.04 -9.58 11.11
N ASN A 7 9.34 -9.73 10.87
CA ASN A 7 9.98 -10.99 10.47
C ASN A 7 9.50 -11.55 9.14
N LYS A 8 8.93 -10.71 8.29
CA LYS A 8 8.46 -11.10 6.97
C LYS A 8 9.11 -10.21 5.92
N THR A 9 9.46 -10.78 4.77
CA THR A 9 10.02 -10.02 3.65
C THR A 9 8.90 -9.63 2.69
N TYR A 10 8.82 -8.34 2.40
CA TYR A 10 7.85 -7.78 1.47
C TYR A 10 8.59 -7.35 0.21
N LYS A 11 8.20 -7.93 -0.91
CA LYS A 11 8.80 -7.60 -2.21
C LYS A 11 8.04 -6.44 -2.83
N ILE A 12 8.73 -5.33 -3.04
CA ILE A 12 8.11 -4.10 -3.51
C ILE A 12 8.39 -3.93 -5.00
N PRO A 13 7.35 -3.83 -5.85
CA PRO A 13 7.56 -3.54 -7.27
C PRO A 13 8.31 -2.24 -7.46
N ALA A 14 9.19 -2.20 -8.47
CA ALA A 14 10.07 -1.05 -8.70
C ALA A 14 9.28 0.25 -8.84
N HIS A 15 8.11 0.19 -9.46
CA HIS A 15 7.27 1.36 -9.66
C HIS A 15 6.90 2.04 -8.34
N PHE A 16 6.57 1.25 -7.31
CA PHE A 16 6.18 1.78 -6.00
C PHE A 16 7.40 2.10 -5.13
N ALA A 17 8.51 1.36 -5.32
CA ALA A 17 9.71 1.52 -4.52
C ALA A 17 10.27 2.95 -4.59
N ASN A 18 10.14 3.59 -5.74
CA ASN A 18 10.66 4.95 -5.95
C ASN A 18 9.94 5.99 -5.08
N ASN A 19 8.76 5.69 -4.59
CA ASN A 19 7.96 6.61 -3.80
C ASN A 19 8.09 6.35 -2.30
N ILE A 20 8.83 5.34 -1.90
CA ILE A 20 8.97 4.97 -0.50
C ILE A 20 10.20 5.66 0.10
N ASP A 21 9.98 6.41 1.20
CA ASP A 21 11.07 6.98 1.98
C ASP A 21 11.62 5.89 2.90
N SER A 22 12.84 5.42 2.62
CA SER A 22 13.45 4.34 3.37
C SER A 22 13.69 4.69 4.84
N LYS A 23 13.81 5.96 5.17
CA LYS A 23 14.03 6.39 6.56
C LYS A 23 12.77 6.24 7.41
N GLN A 24 11.60 6.31 6.80
CA GLN A 24 10.31 6.26 7.49
C GLN A 24 9.48 5.05 7.10
N ALA A 25 10.06 4.12 6.34
CA ALA A 25 9.31 3.00 5.75
C ALA A 25 8.58 2.14 6.79
N LEU A 26 9.14 2.00 7.98
CA LEU A 26 8.57 1.15 9.03
C LEU A 26 7.74 1.91 10.07
N ASP A 27 7.67 3.24 9.97
CA ASP A 27 6.81 4.03 10.84
C ASP A 27 5.35 3.74 10.50
N MET A 28 4.50 3.76 11.52
CA MET A 28 3.07 3.47 11.33
C MET A 28 2.30 4.72 10.96
N THR A 29 1.30 4.56 10.12
CA THR A 29 0.38 5.62 9.76
C THR A 29 -1.04 5.08 9.67
N THR A 30 -2.03 5.94 9.94
CA THR A 30 -3.43 5.57 9.86
C THR A 30 -3.95 5.90 8.47
N CYS A 31 -4.55 4.90 7.83
CA CYS A 31 -5.21 5.06 6.52
C CYS A 31 -6.71 4.92 6.70
N THR A 32 -7.47 5.73 5.98
CA THR A 32 -8.92 5.76 6.06
C THR A 32 -9.53 5.47 4.70
N ASN A 33 -10.50 4.56 4.67
CA ASN A 33 -11.32 4.33 3.48
C ASN A 33 -12.27 5.52 3.32
N PRO A 34 -12.15 6.32 2.23
CA PRO A 34 -12.97 7.53 2.08
C PRO A 34 -14.46 7.26 1.92
N TYR A 35 -14.84 6.04 1.56
CA TYR A 35 -16.23 5.70 1.33
C TYR A 35 -16.94 5.19 2.57
N SER A 36 -16.23 4.41 3.41
CA SER A 36 -16.81 3.78 4.60
C SER A 36 -16.40 4.43 5.91
N ASN A 37 -15.37 5.30 5.90
CA ASN A 37 -14.71 5.86 7.08
C ASN A 37 -14.03 4.82 7.96
N GLU A 38 -13.90 3.58 7.51
CA GLU A 38 -13.14 2.59 8.24
C GLU A 38 -11.66 2.92 8.18
N GLN A 39 -10.96 2.67 9.28
CA GLN A 39 -9.54 3.00 9.42
C GLN A 39 -8.73 1.75 9.75
N CYS A 40 -7.48 1.75 9.34
CA CYS A 40 -6.50 0.79 9.81
C CYS A 40 -5.11 1.41 9.79
N GLU A 41 -4.21 0.81 10.57
CA GLU A 41 -2.83 1.26 10.61
C GLU A 41 -1.97 0.42 9.68
N LEU A 42 -1.08 1.09 8.97
CA LEU A 42 -0.15 0.45 8.03
C LEU A 42 1.25 1.02 8.26
N PRO A 43 2.30 0.21 8.06
CA PRO A 43 3.63 0.79 7.93
C PRO A 43 3.69 1.71 6.72
N ASN A 44 4.50 2.75 6.77
CA ASN A 44 4.53 3.77 5.73
C ASN A 44 4.79 3.21 4.34
N PHE A 45 5.59 2.15 4.20
CA PHE A 45 5.81 1.58 2.87
C PHE A 45 4.52 1.05 2.25
N ALA A 46 3.66 0.43 3.06
CA ALA A 46 2.36 -0.05 2.59
C ALA A 46 1.39 1.10 2.35
N ALA A 47 1.40 2.11 3.22
CA ALA A 47 0.56 3.30 3.02
C ALA A 47 0.92 4.03 1.74
N THR A 48 2.20 4.11 1.40
CA THR A 48 2.66 4.70 0.15
C THR A 48 2.06 3.98 -1.06
N ILE A 49 2.06 2.65 -1.02
CA ILE A 49 1.47 1.86 -2.11
C ILE A 49 -0.04 2.08 -2.16
N TYR A 50 -0.70 2.16 -1.02
CA TYR A 50 -2.13 2.47 -0.97
C TYR A 50 -2.44 3.79 -1.66
N TYR A 51 -1.69 4.85 -1.35
CA TYR A 51 -1.90 6.15 -1.99
C TYR A 51 -1.57 6.12 -3.48
N ASN A 52 -0.56 5.36 -3.88
CA ASN A 52 -0.26 5.17 -5.31
C ASN A 52 -1.41 4.47 -6.05
N ILE A 53 -2.08 3.51 -5.39
CA ILE A 53 -3.26 2.86 -5.97
C ILE A 53 -4.37 3.89 -6.18
N LYS A 54 -4.62 4.74 -5.19
CA LYS A 54 -5.65 5.78 -5.29
C LYS A 54 -5.33 6.81 -6.37
N ASP A 55 -4.07 7.20 -6.48
CA ASP A 55 -3.63 8.12 -7.53
C ASP A 55 -3.78 7.49 -8.92
N ALA A 56 -3.44 6.21 -9.05
CA ALA A 56 -3.56 5.49 -10.32
C ALA A 56 -5.02 5.34 -10.72
N GLU A 57 -5.91 5.09 -9.76
CA GLU A 57 -7.35 5.03 -10.00
C GLU A 57 -7.87 6.35 -10.53
N TRP A 58 -7.49 7.46 -9.88
CA TRP A 58 -7.87 8.80 -10.29
C TRP A 58 -7.35 9.14 -11.69
N ALA A 59 -6.10 8.77 -11.98
CA ALA A 59 -5.46 9.03 -13.27
C ALA A 59 -5.81 8.01 -14.35
N GLU A 60 -6.67 7.05 -14.05
CA GLU A 60 -7.08 5.97 -14.96
C GLU A 60 -5.90 5.11 -15.43
N GLN A 61 -4.90 4.95 -14.58
CA GLN A 61 -3.73 4.08 -14.84
C GLN A 61 -4.02 2.68 -14.30
N TYR A 62 -4.92 1.97 -14.96
CA TYR A 62 -5.48 0.72 -14.45
C TYR A 62 -4.45 -0.39 -14.27
N LYS A 63 -3.42 -0.42 -15.09
CA LYS A 63 -2.37 -1.42 -14.98
C LYS A 63 -1.57 -1.26 -13.68
N ILE A 64 -1.22 -0.04 -13.35
CA ILE A 64 -0.53 0.29 -12.10
C ILE A 64 -1.45 0.04 -10.92
N MET A 65 -2.70 0.46 -11.01
CA MET A 65 -3.71 0.21 -9.99
C MET A 65 -3.84 -1.29 -9.71
N GLN A 66 -3.97 -2.11 -10.75
CA GLN A 66 -4.11 -3.54 -10.59
C GLN A 66 -2.89 -4.18 -9.95
N GLN A 67 -1.70 -3.72 -10.31
CA GLN A 67 -0.47 -4.20 -9.71
C GLN A 67 -0.45 -3.92 -8.20
N GLY A 68 -0.87 -2.74 -7.80
CA GLY A 68 -0.96 -2.37 -6.40
C GLY A 68 -2.00 -3.17 -5.64
N LEU A 69 -3.17 -3.37 -6.22
CA LEU A 69 -4.25 -4.16 -5.63
C LEU A 69 -3.79 -5.61 -5.40
N THR A 70 -3.13 -6.20 -6.37
CA THR A 70 -2.61 -7.56 -6.26
C THR A 70 -1.57 -7.65 -5.14
N TRP A 71 -0.68 -6.67 -5.05
CA TRP A 71 0.32 -6.60 -3.99
C TRP A 71 -0.33 -6.52 -2.60
N PHE A 72 -1.31 -5.63 -2.44
CA PHE A 72 -2.01 -5.45 -1.18
C PHE A 72 -2.76 -6.72 -0.76
N GLN A 73 -3.45 -7.33 -1.70
CA GLN A 73 -4.20 -8.55 -1.45
C GLN A 73 -3.30 -9.68 -0.98
N LYS A 74 -2.07 -9.73 -1.50
CA LYS A 74 -1.09 -10.75 -1.14
C LYS A 74 -0.49 -10.50 0.26
N TYR A 75 -0.10 -9.26 0.54
CA TYR A 75 0.71 -8.96 1.74
C TYR A 75 -0.09 -8.36 2.89
N PHE A 76 -1.17 -7.67 2.62
CA PHE A 76 -2.01 -7.01 3.61
C PHE A 76 -3.47 -7.34 3.32
N THR A 77 -3.79 -8.61 3.34
CA THR A 77 -5.12 -9.13 2.96
C THR A 77 -6.24 -8.51 3.77
N LYS A 78 -6.07 -8.43 5.09
CA LYS A 78 -7.07 -7.88 5.99
C LYS A 78 -7.29 -6.39 5.73
N GLU A 79 -6.19 -5.66 5.59
CA GLU A 79 -6.23 -4.22 5.33
C GLU A 79 -6.78 -3.91 3.94
N TYR A 80 -6.54 -4.81 2.98
CA TYR A 80 -7.13 -4.71 1.66
C TYR A 80 -8.66 -4.66 1.75
N TYR A 81 -9.26 -5.52 2.54
CA TYR A 81 -10.73 -5.54 2.68
C TYR A 81 -11.25 -4.27 3.37
N THR A 82 -10.48 -3.69 4.26
CA THR A 82 -10.87 -2.45 4.94
C THR A 82 -10.77 -1.24 4.01
N LEU A 83 -9.70 -1.14 3.24
CA LEU A 83 -9.35 0.09 2.53
C LEU A 83 -9.71 0.07 1.05
N LEU A 84 -9.69 -1.08 0.40
CA LEU A 84 -9.71 -1.17 -1.06
C LEU A 84 -10.82 -2.06 -1.63
N ASP A 85 -11.53 -2.76 -0.77
CA ASP A 85 -12.61 -3.63 -1.22
C ASP A 85 -13.99 -2.95 -1.14
#